data_9619b72f1439ac7a8297a7009cd1a845
#
_entry.id   9619b72f1439ac7a8297a7009cd1a845
#
_cell.length_a   1.000
_cell.length_b   1.000
_cell.length_c   1.000
_cell.angle_alpha   90.00
_cell.angle_beta   90.00
_cell.angle_gamma   90.00
#
_symmetry.space_group_name_H-M   'P 1'
#
loop_
_entity.id
_entity.type
_entity.pdbx_description
1 polymer ?
#
loop_
_entity_poly.entity_id
_entity_poly.type
_entity_poly.pdbx_seq_one_letter_code
_entity_poly.pdbx_strand_id
1 'polypeptide(L)'
;MTIFGYGAPSTDVEAVEALNKAWGTGDERNMEQFEIIDIRPEQEVVKTWSNFINTHHYDYSTDYFESSLAYNPRRTFESYYQHNFPRTPSEAFSASNPVPSDFKTLEELWRWHEDLINAEKEYYIAQENKDKSK
;
A
#
# COMPACT_ATOMS: atom_id res chain seq x y z
N MET A 1 0.29 6.10 5.63
CA MET A 1 -0.26 7.16 4.74
C MET A 1 0.48 7.12 3.41
N THR A 2 -0.20 7.34 2.28
CA THR A 2 0.46 7.45 0.96
C THR A 2 0.20 8.82 0.38
N ILE A 3 1.25 9.49 -0.06
CA ILE A 3 1.22 10.76 -0.79
C ILE A 3 1.58 10.48 -2.23
N PHE A 4 0.70 10.86 -3.15
CA PHE A 4 0.89 10.66 -4.58
C PHE A 4 0.85 12.01 -5.30
N GLY A 5 2.01 12.47 -5.76
CA GLY A 5 2.16 13.70 -6.55
C GLY A 5 1.75 15.02 -5.87
N TYR A 6 1.45 15.00 -4.55
CA TYR A 6 1.06 16.20 -3.82
C TYR A 6 2.27 16.88 -3.18
N GLY A 7 2.55 18.07 -3.62
CA GLY A 7 3.73 18.82 -3.21
C GLY A 7 3.64 19.57 -1.88
N ALA A 8 2.49 19.55 -1.22
CA ALA A 8 2.23 20.35 -0.02
C ALA A 8 2.81 21.79 -0.13
N PRO A 9 2.39 22.57 -1.13
CA PRO A 9 2.97 23.88 -1.34
C PRO A 9 2.76 24.76 -0.10
N SER A 10 3.69 25.65 0.15
CA SER A 10 3.64 26.56 1.32
C SER A 10 2.40 27.47 1.36
N THR A 11 1.67 27.54 0.27
CA THR A 11 0.40 28.27 0.15
C THR A 11 -0.82 27.45 0.60
N ASP A 12 -0.67 26.15 0.75
CA ASP A 12 -1.77 25.22 1.11
C ASP A 12 -1.73 24.88 2.62
N VAL A 13 -1.59 25.91 3.43
CA VAL A 13 -1.41 25.78 4.90
C VAL A 13 -2.58 25.06 5.55
N GLU A 14 -3.80 25.39 5.16
CA GLU A 14 -5.02 24.80 5.76
C GLU A 14 -5.10 23.29 5.52
N ALA A 15 -4.77 22.82 4.29
CA ALA A 15 -4.76 21.40 3.99
C ALA A 15 -3.68 20.65 4.76
N VAL A 16 -2.48 21.23 4.87
CA VAL A 16 -1.38 20.64 5.65
C VAL A 16 -1.71 20.59 7.14
N GLU A 17 -2.31 21.65 7.69
CA GLU A 17 -2.76 21.66 9.08
C GLU A 17 -3.86 20.62 9.34
N ALA A 18 -4.82 20.48 8.43
CA ALA A 18 -5.86 19.47 8.53
C ALA A 18 -5.29 18.05 8.50
N LEU A 19 -4.32 17.80 7.61
CA LEU A 19 -3.60 16.53 7.54
C LEU A 19 -2.82 16.25 8.83
N ASN A 20 -2.07 17.23 9.35
CA ASN A 20 -1.34 17.10 10.61
C ASN A 20 -2.28 16.73 11.77
N LYS A 21 -3.39 17.45 11.88
CA LYS A 21 -4.39 17.18 12.92
C LYS A 21 -5.00 15.79 12.83
N ALA A 22 -5.24 15.30 11.62
CA ALA A 22 -5.82 13.98 11.39
C ALA A 22 -4.81 12.85 11.57
N TRP A 23 -3.55 13.08 11.20
CA TRP A 23 -2.50 12.08 11.27
C TRP A 23 -1.92 11.93 12.68
N GLY A 24 -1.81 13.01 13.44
CA GLY A 24 -1.12 13.05 14.72
C GLY A 24 0.37 13.31 14.58
N THR A 25 1.09 13.18 15.69
CA THR A 25 2.54 13.40 15.73
C THR A 25 3.31 12.18 15.23
N GLY A 26 4.55 12.37 14.79
CA GLY A 26 5.44 11.29 14.40
C GLY A 26 5.65 10.25 15.52
N ASP A 27 5.73 10.69 16.77
CA ASP A 27 5.88 9.80 17.93
C ASP A 27 4.66 8.92 18.18
N GLU A 28 3.46 9.44 17.94
CA GLU A 28 2.20 8.67 18.02
C GLU A 28 2.04 7.67 16.88
N ARG A 29 2.74 7.91 15.77
CA ARG A 29 2.67 7.14 14.52
C ARG A 29 3.97 6.44 14.16
N ASN A 30 4.81 6.14 15.13
CA ASN A 30 6.15 5.59 14.90
C ASN A 30 6.18 4.19 14.26
N MET A 31 5.07 3.46 14.28
CA MET A 31 4.90 2.16 13.62
C MET A 31 4.12 2.25 12.32
N GLU A 32 3.65 3.43 11.94
CA GLU A 32 2.88 3.63 10.73
C GLU A 32 3.80 3.83 9.53
N GLN A 33 3.51 3.15 8.44
CA GLN A 33 4.24 3.31 7.21
C GLN A 33 3.79 4.56 6.46
N PHE A 34 4.76 5.34 6.02
CA PHE A 34 4.58 6.49 5.18
C PHE A 34 5.15 6.21 3.79
N GLU A 35 4.43 6.49 2.73
CA GLU A 35 4.88 6.29 1.36
C GLU A 35 4.73 7.57 0.56
N ILE A 36 5.76 7.91 -0.18
CA ILE A 36 5.79 9.05 -1.09
C ILE A 36 6.03 8.56 -2.51
N ILE A 37 5.12 8.88 -3.41
CA ILE A 37 5.24 8.61 -4.84
C ILE A 37 5.31 9.97 -5.53
N ASP A 38 6.50 10.36 -5.98
CA ASP A 38 6.72 11.70 -6.53
C ASP A 38 7.91 11.71 -7.49
N ILE A 39 7.82 12.49 -8.57
CA ILE A 39 8.90 12.63 -9.57
C ILE A 39 10.01 13.57 -9.13
N ARG A 40 9.81 14.36 -8.07
CA ARG A 40 10.83 15.27 -7.52
C ARG A 40 11.88 14.49 -6.74
N PRO A 41 13.10 15.02 -6.58
CA PRO A 41 14.14 14.37 -5.80
C PRO A 41 13.70 14.01 -4.37
N GLU A 42 14.04 12.82 -3.90
CA GLU A 42 13.69 12.30 -2.58
C GLU A 42 13.95 13.30 -1.45
N GLN A 43 15.14 13.90 -1.42
CA GLN A 43 15.54 14.84 -0.38
C GLN A 43 14.63 16.07 -0.27
N GLU A 44 14.09 16.53 -1.40
CA GLU A 44 13.16 17.65 -1.44
C GLU A 44 11.80 17.26 -0.86
N VAL A 45 11.28 16.11 -1.29
CA VAL A 45 9.95 15.64 -0.90
C VAL A 45 9.94 15.22 0.57
N VAL A 46 10.93 14.49 1.02
CA VAL A 46 11.09 14.07 2.42
C VAL A 46 11.20 15.29 3.34
N LYS A 47 11.91 16.32 2.93
CA LYS A 47 11.97 17.57 3.69
C LYS A 47 10.59 18.21 3.85
N THR A 48 9.80 18.23 2.79
CA THR A 48 8.44 18.79 2.81
C THR A 48 7.52 18.03 3.78
N TRP A 49 7.66 16.71 3.81
CA TRP A 49 6.82 15.81 4.61
C TRP A 49 7.42 15.41 5.96
N SER A 50 8.52 16.02 6.36
CA SER A 50 9.27 15.64 7.58
C SER A 50 8.45 15.64 8.87
N ASN A 51 7.41 16.47 8.97
CA ASN A 51 6.53 16.52 10.14
C ASN A 51 5.61 15.29 10.27
N PHE A 52 5.45 14.53 9.18
CA PHE A 52 4.60 13.33 9.12
C PHE A 52 5.39 12.03 9.20
N ILE A 53 6.69 12.10 8.97
CA ILE A 53 7.58 10.96 8.89
C ILE A 53 8.29 10.80 10.23
N ASN A 54 8.18 9.61 10.84
CA ASN A 54 8.99 9.31 12.00
C ASN A 54 10.31 8.68 11.56
N THR A 55 11.39 9.41 11.73
CA THR A 55 12.77 8.98 11.44
C THR A 55 12.96 8.56 9.98
N HIS A 56 13.11 7.25 9.73
CA HIS A 56 13.35 6.64 8.42
C HIS A 56 12.23 5.65 8.02
N HIS A 57 11.08 5.71 8.69
CA HIS A 57 9.94 4.84 8.42
C HIS A 57 9.10 5.37 7.24
N TYR A 58 9.72 5.47 6.08
CA TYR A 58 9.04 5.84 4.85
C TYR A 58 9.61 5.08 3.65
N ASP A 59 8.76 4.91 2.64
CA ASP A 59 9.15 4.45 1.31
C ASP A 59 9.03 5.62 0.33
N TYR A 60 9.95 5.66 -0.63
CA TYR A 60 9.94 6.65 -1.69
C TYR A 60 10.07 5.95 -3.05
N SER A 61 9.21 6.33 -3.98
CA SER A 61 9.25 5.85 -5.36
C SER A 61 9.02 6.98 -6.34
N THR A 62 9.76 6.98 -7.45
CA THR A 62 9.53 7.88 -8.59
C THR A 62 8.56 7.30 -9.61
N ASP A 63 8.32 5.99 -9.56
CA ASP A 63 7.41 5.28 -10.44
C ASP A 63 6.25 4.70 -9.63
N TYR A 64 5.02 5.05 -10.03
CA TYR A 64 3.82 4.52 -9.43
C TYR A 64 3.77 2.98 -9.44
N PHE A 65 4.24 2.35 -10.51
CA PHE A 65 4.20 0.89 -10.64
C PHE A 65 5.18 0.17 -9.72
N GLU A 66 6.19 0.87 -9.19
CA GLU A 66 7.11 0.35 -8.19
C GLU A 66 6.63 0.59 -6.75
N SER A 67 5.53 1.30 -6.58
CA SER A 67 5.01 1.67 -5.27
C SER A 67 4.27 0.53 -4.58
N SER A 68 4.24 0.55 -3.25
CA SER A 68 3.42 -0.38 -2.48
C SER A 68 1.92 -0.16 -2.72
N LEU A 69 1.52 1.02 -3.18
CA LEU A 69 0.15 1.29 -3.60
C LEU A 69 -0.27 0.46 -4.83
N ALA A 70 0.63 0.27 -5.80
CA ALA A 70 0.38 -0.57 -6.96
C ALA A 70 0.37 -2.06 -6.60
N TYR A 71 1.33 -2.51 -5.78
CA TYR A 71 1.46 -3.91 -5.36
C TYR A 71 0.40 -4.34 -4.35
N ASN A 72 -0.13 -3.43 -3.54
CA ASN A 72 -1.12 -3.72 -2.51
C ASN A 72 -2.33 -2.79 -2.65
N PRO A 73 -3.10 -2.88 -3.73
CA PRO A 73 -4.16 -1.91 -4.05
C PRO A 73 -5.27 -1.87 -3.01
N ARG A 74 -5.49 -2.93 -2.26
CA ARG A 74 -6.47 -2.96 -1.16
C ARG A 74 -5.91 -2.44 0.16
N ARG A 75 -4.60 -2.45 0.32
CA ARG A 75 -3.88 -2.01 1.52
C ARG A 75 -4.44 -2.57 2.83
N THR A 76 -5.02 -3.75 2.78
CA THR A 76 -5.45 -4.47 3.97
C THR A 76 -4.28 -5.27 4.53
N PHE A 77 -4.23 -5.44 5.85
CA PHE A 77 -3.22 -6.27 6.48
C PHE A 77 -3.22 -7.69 5.91
N GLU A 78 -4.39 -8.25 5.66
CA GLU A 78 -4.54 -9.58 5.08
C GLU A 78 -3.95 -9.66 3.68
N SER A 79 -4.26 -8.72 2.79
CA SER A 79 -3.70 -8.67 1.45
C SER A 79 -2.18 -8.53 1.47
N TYR A 80 -1.66 -7.63 2.28
CA TYR A 80 -0.23 -7.46 2.47
C TYR A 80 0.44 -8.74 2.99
N TYR A 81 -0.16 -9.36 4.00
CA TYR A 81 0.37 -10.55 4.65
C TYR A 81 0.38 -11.74 3.70
N GLN A 82 -0.71 -12.00 2.99
CA GLN A 82 -0.82 -13.07 2.00
C GLN A 82 0.20 -12.92 0.88
N HIS A 83 0.49 -11.69 0.50
CA HIS A 83 1.41 -11.40 -0.57
C HIS A 83 2.88 -11.57 -0.17
N ASN A 84 3.23 -11.06 1.02
CA ASN A 84 4.63 -11.03 1.47
C ASN A 84 5.06 -12.25 2.29
N PHE A 85 4.11 -13.03 2.80
CA PHE A 85 4.37 -14.20 3.64
C PHE A 85 3.66 -15.46 3.13
N PRO A 86 4.09 -16.03 2.00
CA PRO A 86 3.38 -17.14 1.34
C PRO A 86 3.36 -18.46 2.14
N ARG A 87 4.02 -18.54 3.31
CA ARG A 87 4.05 -19.72 4.19
C ARG A 87 3.12 -19.62 5.40
N THR A 88 2.08 -18.85 5.30
CA THR A 88 1.09 -18.66 6.36
C THR A 88 0.05 -19.79 6.40
N PRO A 89 -0.81 -19.86 7.42
CA PRO A 89 -1.95 -20.78 7.45
C PRO A 89 -2.90 -20.67 6.25
N SER A 90 -2.89 -19.54 5.56
CA SER A 90 -3.63 -19.32 4.32
C SER A 90 -2.81 -19.66 3.05
N GLU A 91 -1.90 -20.58 3.16
CA GLU A 91 -1.01 -21.02 2.08
C GLU A 91 -1.76 -21.36 0.77
N ALA A 92 -2.94 -21.96 0.87
CA ALA A 92 -3.76 -22.25 -0.30
C ALA A 92 -4.18 -20.99 -1.07
N PHE A 93 -4.53 -19.90 -0.35
CA PHE A 93 -4.80 -18.63 -0.97
C PHE A 93 -3.53 -18.01 -1.57
N SER A 94 -2.44 -18.01 -0.81
CA SER A 94 -1.14 -17.51 -1.26
C SER A 94 -0.62 -18.28 -2.48
N ALA A 95 -0.83 -19.60 -2.53
CA ALA A 95 -0.41 -20.44 -3.65
C ALA A 95 -1.19 -20.17 -4.95
N SER A 96 -2.45 -19.75 -4.83
CA SER A 96 -3.30 -19.38 -5.97
C SER A 96 -3.30 -17.89 -6.28
N ASN A 97 -2.77 -17.08 -5.39
CA ASN A 97 -2.74 -15.64 -5.54
C ASN A 97 -1.73 -15.22 -6.61
N PRO A 98 -2.15 -14.48 -7.66
CA PRO A 98 -1.22 -14.02 -8.67
C PRO A 98 -0.18 -13.07 -8.06
N VAL A 99 1.09 -13.37 -8.33
CA VAL A 99 2.21 -12.55 -7.87
C VAL A 99 2.33 -11.30 -8.75
N PRO A 100 2.54 -10.09 -8.17
CA PRO A 100 2.78 -8.91 -8.98
C PRO A 100 4.01 -9.10 -9.86
N SER A 101 3.93 -8.58 -11.06
CA SER A 101 5.05 -8.49 -11.99
C SER A 101 5.45 -7.04 -12.18
N ASP A 102 6.52 -6.79 -12.93
CA ASP A 102 6.97 -5.44 -13.27
C ASP A 102 5.97 -4.76 -14.20
N PHE A 103 4.94 -4.16 -13.64
CA PHE A 103 3.91 -3.45 -14.39
C PHE A 103 4.50 -2.25 -15.12
N LYS A 104 4.09 -2.06 -16.36
CA LYS A 104 4.48 -0.91 -17.18
C LYS A 104 3.27 -0.07 -17.60
N THR A 105 2.08 -0.64 -17.47
CA THR A 105 0.83 0.01 -17.87
C THR A 105 -0.27 -0.19 -16.84
N LEU A 106 -1.24 0.73 -16.82
CA LEU A 106 -2.43 0.57 -15.99
C LEU A 106 -3.26 -0.67 -16.38
N GLU A 107 -3.26 -1.05 -17.65
CA GLU A 107 -3.98 -2.25 -18.11
C GLU A 107 -3.39 -3.53 -17.50
N GLU A 108 -2.06 -3.63 -17.43
CA GLU A 108 -1.39 -4.75 -16.77
C GLU A 108 -1.72 -4.81 -15.29
N LEU A 109 -1.66 -3.67 -14.60
CA LEU A 109 -2.02 -3.54 -13.19
C LEU A 109 -3.49 -3.92 -12.94
N TRP A 110 -4.42 -3.44 -13.76
CA TRP A 110 -5.85 -3.76 -13.64
C TRP A 110 -6.12 -5.23 -13.87
N ARG A 111 -5.50 -5.84 -14.85
CA ARG A 111 -5.64 -7.28 -15.12
C ARG A 111 -5.16 -8.11 -13.94
N TRP A 112 -3.99 -7.80 -13.40
CA TRP A 112 -3.50 -8.46 -12.20
C TRP A 112 -4.45 -8.28 -11.01
N HIS A 113 -4.99 -7.09 -10.82
CA HIS A 113 -5.94 -6.81 -9.74
C HIS A 113 -7.24 -7.60 -9.89
N GLU A 114 -7.75 -7.77 -11.09
CA GLU A 114 -8.93 -8.63 -11.35
C GLU A 114 -8.63 -10.10 -11.01
N ASP A 115 -7.47 -10.61 -11.39
CA ASP A 115 -7.02 -11.96 -11.07
C ASP A 115 -6.86 -12.15 -9.55
N LEU A 116 -6.32 -11.16 -8.86
CA LEU A 116 -6.21 -11.14 -7.39
C LEU A 116 -7.58 -11.21 -6.71
N ILE A 117 -8.55 -10.41 -7.16
CA ILE A 117 -9.93 -10.43 -6.65
C ILE A 117 -10.58 -11.80 -6.86
N ASN A 118 -10.36 -12.41 -7.99
CA ASN A 118 -10.93 -13.72 -8.30
C ASN A 118 -10.30 -14.82 -7.42
N ALA A 119 -8.98 -14.81 -7.24
CA ALA A 119 -8.29 -15.74 -6.36
C ALA A 119 -8.78 -15.62 -4.89
N GLU A 120 -8.98 -14.40 -4.39
CA GLU A 120 -9.56 -14.18 -3.07
C GLU A 120 -10.98 -14.75 -2.94
N LYS A 121 -11.84 -14.52 -3.92
CA LYS A 121 -13.22 -15.06 -3.91
C LYS A 121 -13.23 -16.58 -3.87
N GLU A 122 -12.42 -17.23 -4.70
CA GLU A 122 -12.30 -18.69 -4.75
C GLU A 122 -11.82 -19.25 -3.39
N TYR A 123 -10.83 -18.59 -2.78
CA TYR A 123 -10.34 -18.98 -1.46
C TYR A 123 -11.44 -18.92 -0.39
N TYR A 124 -12.20 -17.84 -0.29
CA TYR A 124 -13.27 -17.71 0.69
C TYR A 124 -14.41 -18.69 0.46
N ILE A 125 -14.81 -18.93 -0.78
CA ILE A 125 -15.81 -19.96 -1.13
C ILE A 125 -15.34 -21.36 -0.68
N ALA A 126 -14.06 -21.67 -0.90
CA ALA A 126 -13.48 -22.93 -0.47
C ALA A 126 -13.46 -23.09 1.05
N GLN A 127 -13.20 -22.02 1.80
CA GLN A 127 -13.25 -22.04 3.28
C GLN A 127 -14.68 -22.25 3.80
N GLU A 128 -15.67 -21.52 3.28
CA GLU A 128 -17.06 -21.70 3.65
C GLU A 128 -17.57 -23.14 3.43
N ASN A 129 -17.16 -23.76 2.32
CA ASN A 129 -17.53 -25.15 2.02
C ASN A 129 -16.89 -26.16 2.98
N LYS A 130 -15.65 -25.91 3.43
CA LYS A 130 -14.98 -26.74 4.45
C LYS A 130 -15.69 -26.64 5.81
N ASP A 131 -16.14 -25.45 6.19
CA ASP A 131 -16.79 -25.25 7.48
C ASP A 131 -18.22 -25.86 7.52
N LYS A 132 -18.91 -25.90 6.40
CA LYS A 132 -20.22 -26.57 6.25
C LYS A 132 -20.14 -28.10 6.24
N SER A 133 -18.95 -28.66 6.03
CA SER A 133 -18.72 -30.12 5.96
C SER A 133 -18.22 -30.73 7.27
N LYS A 134 -18.04 -29.92 8.29
CA LYS A 134 -17.72 -30.33 9.68
C LYS A 134 -18.98 -30.34 10.54
#